data_5fe03fcf8d9b1b3c85674bcb606e8200
#
_entry.id   5fe03fcf8d9b1b3c85674bcb606e8200
#
_cell.length_a   1.000
_cell.length_b   1.000
_cell.length_c   1.000
_cell.angle_alpha   90.00
_cell.angle_beta   90.00
_cell.angle_gamma   90.00
#
_symmetry.space_group_name_H-M   'P 1'
#
loop_
_entity.id
_entity.type
_entity.pdbx_description
1 polymer ?
#
loop_
_entity_poly.entity_id
_entity_poly.type
_entity_poly.pdbx_seq_one_letter_code
_entity_poly.pdbx_strand_id
1 'polypeptide(L)'
;METLNFAIPTLFGLEALAADELRRLGLDQVRAENGRVLCSGRPDDIPRMDLNLRTGERVLLVLGTFPAGDFDALFEGTRALPWEQFIPREGRFPVKGHCLNSALHSVPACQSIVKKAAAARLGDAYGLNTLPETGALFQIQFSIMKDTAVLMLDTSGPGLYKRGYRAHGVDAPLRETLAAAMVLLSRYRGRDPLCDPFCGSGTIPIEAALIAKNRAPGLNRSFSAQKWSWLPAQAWMDAADEAQDREFHGDYEIWGGDIDPAVVELARHNAQLAEVDDIVRFEAADARTFHWGGMYGRIVTNPPYGERIMERREAEELYRAFGKAWTKFPETWKLYLLSSHTEFERTFGKTADRKRKLYNGMLKCDLFLYGVK
;
A
#
# COMPACT_ATOMS: atom_id res chain seq x y z
N MET A 1 -18.53 15.04 18.66
CA MET A 1 -17.61 15.19 17.51
C MET A 1 -18.27 14.53 16.32
N GLU A 2 -18.20 15.14 15.17
CA GLU A 2 -18.83 14.64 13.95
C GLU A 2 -18.12 13.37 13.44
N THR A 3 -18.90 12.34 13.10
CA THR A 3 -18.36 11.09 12.54
C THR A 3 -18.06 11.32 11.07
N LEU A 4 -16.84 11.06 10.65
CA LEU A 4 -16.38 11.14 9.27
C LEU A 4 -16.41 9.75 8.61
N ASN A 5 -16.61 9.72 7.29
CA ASN A 5 -16.57 8.51 6.50
C ASN A 5 -15.29 8.47 5.66
N PHE A 6 -14.68 7.30 5.56
CA PHE A 6 -13.42 7.10 4.84
C PHE A 6 -13.53 5.98 3.83
N ALA A 7 -12.77 6.13 2.74
CA ALA A 7 -12.53 5.09 1.77
C ALA A 7 -11.02 4.85 1.66
N ILE A 8 -10.60 3.60 1.82
CA ILE A 8 -9.21 3.17 1.75
C ILE A 8 -9.05 2.27 0.52
N PRO A 9 -8.58 2.81 -0.63
CA PRO A 9 -8.25 1.99 -1.79
C PRO A 9 -7.18 0.97 -1.45
N THR A 10 -7.32 -0.24 -2.00
CA THR A 10 -6.37 -1.34 -1.83
C THR A 10 -6.07 -2.00 -3.16
N LEU A 11 -4.98 -2.73 -3.26
CA LEU A 11 -4.79 -3.67 -4.36
C LEU A 11 -5.84 -4.78 -4.24
N PHE A 12 -6.36 -5.24 -5.38
CA PHE A 12 -7.36 -6.33 -5.42
C PHE A 12 -6.85 -7.58 -4.72
N GLY A 13 -7.68 -8.13 -3.84
CA GLY A 13 -7.40 -9.30 -3.01
C GLY A 13 -6.78 -8.97 -1.66
N LEU A 14 -6.51 -7.70 -1.33
CA LEU A 14 -5.96 -7.24 -0.06
C LEU A 14 -7.01 -6.57 0.85
N GLU A 15 -8.24 -6.45 0.40
CA GLU A 15 -9.31 -5.72 1.10
C GLU A 15 -9.54 -6.25 2.53
N ALA A 16 -9.50 -7.58 2.71
CA ALA A 16 -9.65 -8.19 4.03
C ALA A 16 -8.50 -7.83 4.99
N LEU A 17 -7.26 -7.73 4.49
CA LEU A 17 -6.12 -7.32 5.30
C LEU A 17 -6.26 -5.88 5.76
N ALA A 18 -6.57 -4.95 4.85
CA ALA A 18 -6.78 -3.55 5.19
C ALA A 18 -7.97 -3.37 6.14
N ALA A 19 -9.04 -4.14 5.96
CA ALA A 19 -10.18 -4.12 6.89
C ALA A 19 -9.78 -4.59 8.30
N ASP A 20 -8.94 -5.61 8.41
CA ASP A 20 -8.44 -6.08 9.70
C ASP A 20 -7.49 -5.06 10.37
N GLU A 21 -6.67 -4.35 9.58
CA GLU A 21 -5.85 -3.23 10.08
C GLU A 21 -6.74 -2.12 10.66
N LEU A 22 -7.76 -1.68 9.94
CA LEU A 22 -8.69 -0.65 10.39
C LEU A 22 -9.45 -1.05 11.67
N ARG A 23 -9.91 -2.30 11.78
CA ARG A 23 -10.56 -2.81 13.00
C ARG A 23 -9.60 -2.80 14.19
N ARG A 24 -8.32 -3.14 14.00
CA ARG A 24 -7.29 -3.08 15.05
C ARG A 24 -6.98 -1.65 15.49
N LEU A 25 -7.13 -0.67 14.59
CA LEU A 25 -7.03 0.75 14.91
C LEU A 25 -8.29 1.27 15.62
N GLY A 26 -9.35 0.46 15.73
CA GLY A 26 -10.59 0.84 16.41
C GLY A 26 -11.55 1.66 15.56
N LEU A 27 -11.46 1.61 14.22
CA LEU A 27 -12.39 2.28 13.32
C LEU A 27 -13.74 1.57 13.30
N ASP A 28 -14.81 2.35 13.16
CA ASP A 28 -16.18 1.87 13.13
C ASP A 28 -16.63 1.51 11.69
N GLN A 29 -17.71 0.74 11.58
CA GLN A 29 -18.40 0.39 10.33
C GLN A 29 -17.49 -0.13 9.22
N VAL A 30 -16.43 -0.84 9.57
CA VAL A 30 -15.40 -1.34 8.62
C VAL A 30 -16.01 -2.38 7.69
N ARG A 31 -16.08 -2.07 6.38
CA ARG A 31 -16.63 -2.93 5.32
C ARG A 31 -15.66 -3.03 4.16
N ALA A 32 -15.26 -4.26 3.82
CA ALA A 32 -14.48 -4.55 2.62
C ALA A 32 -15.40 -4.57 1.38
N GLU A 33 -14.99 -3.85 0.33
CA GLU A 33 -15.61 -3.84 -0.99
C GLU A 33 -14.52 -4.14 -2.04
N ASN A 34 -14.90 -4.40 -3.28
CA ASN A 34 -13.93 -4.65 -4.35
C ASN A 34 -12.98 -3.44 -4.54
N GLY A 35 -11.70 -3.63 -4.27
CA GLY A 35 -10.63 -2.65 -4.46
C GLY A 35 -10.58 -1.53 -3.39
N ARG A 36 -11.40 -1.59 -2.34
CA ARG A 36 -11.38 -0.61 -1.24
C ARG A 36 -11.97 -1.15 0.05
N VAL A 37 -11.70 -0.45 1.15
CA VAL A 37 -12.40 -0.64 2.43
C VAL A 37 -13.07 0.68 2.79
N LEU A 38 -14.31 0.62 3.26
CA LEU A 38 -15.03 1.75 3.84
C LEU A 38 -15.01 1.62 5.35
N CYS A 39 -14.89 2.76 6.05
CA CYS A 39 -14.99 2.82 7.51
C CYS A 39 -15.47 4.21 7.96
N SER A 40 -15.81 4.31 9.24
CA SER A 40 -16.15 5.58 9.89
C SER A 40 -15.23 5.80 11.08
N GLY A 41 -14.99 7.06 11.42
CA GLY A 41 -14.13 7.45 12.55
C GLY A 41 -14.21 8.93 12.84
N ARG A 42 -13.30 9.43 13.66
CA ARG A 42 -13.19 10.83 14.06
C ARG A 42 -12.06 11.52 13.28
N PRO A 43 -11.99 12.87 13.29
CA PRO A 43 -10.84 13.58 12.68
C PRO A 43 -9.48 13.08 13.17
N ASP A 44 -9.32 12.77 14.45
CA ASP A 44 -8.08 12.28 15.06
C ASP A 44 -7.67 10.87 14.58
N ASP A 45 -8.58 10.13 13.92
CA ASP A 45 -8.26 8.85 13.32
C ASP A 45 -7.53 8.99 11.97
N ILE A 46 -7.56 10.18 11.34
CA ILE A 46 -6.83 10.43 10.08
C ILE A 46 -5.33 10.19 10.26
N PRO A 47 -4.63 10.86 11.21
CA PRO A 47 -3.22 10.58 11.48
C PRO A 47 -2.94 9.12 11.80
N ARG A 48 -3.78 8.49 12.62
CA ARG A 48 -3.62 7.08 13.02
C ARG A 48 -3.70 6.13 11.82
N MET A 49 -4.64 6.36 10.90
CA MET A 49 -4.75 5.58 9.66
C MET A 49 -3.56 5.83 8.73
N ASP A 50 -3.21 7.09 8.45
CA ASP A 50 -2.12 7.45 7.54
C ASP A 50 -0.76 6.90 8.03
N LEU A 51 -0.50 6.91 9.34
CA LEU A 51 0.73 6.39 9.93
C LEU A 51 0.79 4.85 9.92
N ASN A 52 -0.32 4.17 10.22
CA ASN A 52 -0.29 2.74 10.57
C ASN A 52 -0.69 1.78 9.45
N LEU A 53 -1.42 2.24 8.40
CA LEU A 53 -1.87 1.35 7.34
C LEU A 53 -0.71 0.80 6.49
N ARG A 54 -0.62 -0.53 6.45
CA ARG A 54 0.40 -1.27 5.70
C ARG A 54 -0.06 -1.67 4.30
N THR A 55 -1.34 -2.02 4.16
CA THR A 55 -1.91 -2.56 2.92
C THR A 55 -2.89 -1.64 2.22
N GLY A 56 -3.27 -0.52 2.84
CA GLY A 56 -4.00 0.58 2.21
C GLY A 56 -3.11 1.41 1.28
N GLU A 57 -3.65 1.87 0.15
CA GLU A 57 -2.92 2.71 -0.81
C GLU A 57 -3.03 4.21 -0.49
N ARG A 58 -4.15 4.62 0.15
CA ARG A 58 -4.47 5.99 0.57
C ARG A 58 -5.53 5.98 1.67
N VAL A 59 -5.63 7.10 2.39
CA VAL A 59 -6.78 7.43 3.24
C VAL A 59 -7.55 8.55 2.55
N LEU A 60 -8.80 8.31 2.16
CA LEU A 60 -9.66 9.25 1.46
C LEU A 60 -10.85 9.60 2.35
N LEU A 61 -10.98 10.88 2.71
CA LEU A 61 -12.14 11.40 3.43
C LEU A 61 -13.30 11.55 2.45
N VAL A 62 -14.41 10.83 2.66
CA VAL A 62 -15.59 10.86 1.81
C VAL A 62 -16.46 12.06 2.17
N LEU A 63 -16.70 12.97 1.22
CA LEU A 63 -17.56 14.14 1.40
C LEU A 63 -18.99 13.88 0.98
N GLY A 64 -19.20 13.05 -0.03
CA GLY A 64 -20.55 12.71 -0.47
C GLY A 64 -20.59 11.70 -1.60
N THR A 65 -21.79 11.10 -1.73
CA THR A 65 -22.11 10.12 -2.78
C THR A 65 -23.45 10.51 -3.39
N PHE A 66 -23.52 10.58 -4.71
CA PHE A 66 -24.74 10.98 -5.42
C PHE A 66 -24.80 10.39 -6.84
N PRO A 67 -25.98 10.25 -7.45
CA PRO A 67 -26.13 9.85 -8.84
C PRO A 67 -25.50 10.88 -9.80
N ALA A 68 -24.77 10.42 -10.81
CA ALA A 68 -24.10 11.26 -11.81
C ALA A 68 -24.11 10.56 -13.18
N GLY A 69 -25.28 10.50 -13.81
CA GLY A 69 -25.44 9.93 -15.15
C GLY A 69 -25.06 10.88 -16.27
N ASP A 70 -24.98 12.18 -15.99
CA ASP A 70 -24.58 13.23 -16.93
C ASP A 70 -23.74 14.32 -16.24
N PHE A 71 -23.23 15.29 -17.04
CA PHE A 71 -22.38 16.35 -16.52
C PHE A 71 -23.10 17.36 -15.64
N ASP A 72 -24.40 17.58 -15.85
CA ASP A 72 -25.20 18.51 -15.05
C ASP A 72 -25.43 17.91 -13.66
N ALA A 73 -25.81 16.64 -13.57
CA ALA A 73 -25.92 15.91 -12.31
C ALA A 73 -24.58 15.85 -11.54
N LEU A 74 -23.46 15.64 -12.25
CA LEU A 74 -22.12 15.67 -11.65
C LEU A 74 -21.78 17.06 -11.10
N PHE A 75 -22.08 18.13 -11.85
CA PHE A 75 -21.83 19.52 -11.43
C PHE A 75 -22.66 19.88 -10.19
N GLU A 76 -23.98 19.70 -10.24
CA GLU A 76 -24.88 20.09 -9.14
C GLU A 76 -24.63 19.26 -7.88
N GLY A 77 -24.44 17.94 -8.01
CA GLY A 77 -24.10 17.09 -6.87
C GLY A 77 -22.76 17.47 -6.23
N THR A 78 -21.76 17.83 -7.04
CA THR A 78 -20.46 18.32 -6.53
C THR A 78 -20.60 19.68 -5.84
N ARG A 79 -21.33 20.63 -6.43
CA ARG A 79 -21.56 21.97 -5.87
C ARG A 79 -22.33 21.95 -4.55
N ALA A 80 -23.22 20.96 -4.37
CA ALA A 80 -24.01 20.81 -3.15
C ALA A 80 -23.19 20.38 -1.91
N LEU A 81 -21.97 19.85 -2.11
CA LEU A 81 -21.12 19.41 -1.00
C LEU A 81 -20.53 20.60 -0.22
N PRO A 82 -20.31 20.44 1.11
CA PRO A 82 -19.86 21.53 1.98
C PRO A 82 -18.34 21.72 1.93
N TRP A 83 -17.79 22.06 0.77
CA TRP A 83 -16.36 22.18 0.54
C TRP A 83 -15.66 23.16 1.48
N GLU A 84 -16.35 24.26 1.86
CA GLU A 84 -15.86 25.33 2.74
C GLU A 84 -15.62 24.86 4.19
N GLN A 85 -16.18 23.75 4.61
CA GLN A 85 -15.89 23.13 5.91
C GLN A 85 -14.51 22.52 5.97
N PHE A 86 -13.94 22.15 4.83
CA PHE A 86 -12.68 21.42 4.72
C PHE A 86 -11.58 22.21 4.03
N ILE A 87 -11.89 22.93 2.96
CA ILE A 87 -10.94 23.65 2.12
C ILE A 87 -11.00 25.13 2.46
N PRO A 88 -9.97 25.71 3.11
CA PRO A 88 -9.93 27.13 3.42
C PRO A 88 -9.77 27.98 2.16
N ARG A 89 -9.95 29.29 2.30
CA ARG A 89 -9.94 30.29 1.23
C ARG A 89 -8.71 30.18 0.30
N GLU A 90 -7.53 29.90 0.85
CA GLU A 90 -6.25 29.79 0.15
C GLU A 90 -5.93 28.37 -0.29
N GLY A 91 -6.78 27.38 0.05
CA GLY A 91 -6.52 25.95 -0.21
C GLY A 91 -6.37 25.66 -1.71
N ARG A 92 -5.37 24.84 -2.04
CA ARG A 92 -5.19 24.30 -3.41
C ARG A 92 -5.96 22.99 -3.52
N PHE A 93 -6.82 22.88 -4.53
CA PHE A 93 -7.68 21.70 -4.68
C PHE A 93 -7.67 21.12 -6.11
N PRO A 94 -6.52 20.58 -6.56
CA PRO A 94 -6.48 19.83 -7.83
C PRO A 94 -7.41 18.62 -7.76
N VAL A 95 -7.94 18.23 -8.94
CA VAL A 95 -8.89 17.13 -9.06
C VAL A 95 -8.24 15.97 -9.79
N LYS A 96 -8.37 14.75 -9.24
CA LYS A 96 -8.04 13.48 -9.88
C LYS A 96 -9.20 12.51 -9.70
N GLY A 97 -9.26 11.48 -10.52
CA GLY A 97 -10.26 10.45 -10.36
C GLY A 97 -10.29 9.46 -11.50
N HIS A 98 -11.33 8.64 -11.48
CA HIS A 98 -11.55 7.64 -12.50
C HIS A 98 -13.04 7.42 -12.74
N CYS A 99 -13.36 6.94 -13.93
CA CYS A 99 -14.70 6.52 -14.33
C CYS A 99 -14.65 5.05 -14.75
N LEU A 100 -15.61 4.25 -14.28
CA LEU A 100 -15.71 2.84 -14.62
C LEU A 100 -17.16 2.41 -14.77
N ASN A 101 -17.47 1.76 -15.91
CA ASN A 101 -18.82 1.25 -16.19
C ASN A 101 -19.93 2.30 -15.98
N SER A 102 -19.74 3.52 -16.52
CA SER A 102 -20.62 4.67 -16.35
C SER A 102 -20.82 5.40 -17.68
N ALA A 103 -21.93 6.12 -17.81
CA ALA A 103 -22.19 7.00 -18.96
C ALA A 103 -21.11 8.08 -19.06
N LEU A 104 -20.68 8.64 -17.93
CA LEU A 104 -19.53 9.52 -17.82
C LEU A 104 -18.22 8.71 -17.84
N HIS A 105 -17.53 8.71 -19.00
CA HIS A 105 -16.30 7.93 -19.22
C HIS A 105 -15.06 8.80 -19.51
N SER A 106 -15.24 10.08 -19.84
CA SER A 106 -14.14 11.02 -20.07
C SER A 106 -13.60 11.56 -18.75
N VAL A 107 -12.53 10.95 -18.23
CA VAL A 107 -11.88 11.40 -16.98
C VAL A 107 -11.48 12.88 -17.03
N PRO A 108 -10.83 13.43 -18.10
CA PRO A 108 -10.51 14.85 -18.16
C PRO A 108 -11.73 15.77 -18.10
N ALA A 109 -12.84 15.39 -18.77
CA ALA A 109 -14.08 16.19 -18.73
C ALA A 109 -14.67 16.18 -17.31
N CYS A 110 -14.76 15.02 -16.65
CA CYS A 110 -15.23 14.91 -15.29
C CYS A 110 -14.34 15.70 -14.31
N GLN A 111 -13.01 15.67 -14.47
CA GLN A 111 -12.08 16.49 -13.67
C GLN A 111 -12.40 18.00 -13.79
N SER A 112 -12.63 18.48 -15.02
CA SER A 112 -12.97 19.90 -15.27
C SER A 112 -14.31 20.28 -14.64
N ILE A 113 -15.33 19.42 -14.75
CA ILE A 113 -16.66 19.66 -14.15
C ILE A 113 -16.59 19.68 -12.63
N VAL A 114 -15.93 18.70 -12.00
CA VAL A 114 -15.76 18.64 -10.55
C VAL A 114 -14.98 19.86 -10.05
N LYS A 115 -13.88 20.24 -10.74
CA LYS A 115 -13.11 21.44 -10.38
C LYS A 115 -13.95 22.70 -10.45
N LYS A 116 -14.72 22.88 -11.53
CA LYS A 116 -15.58 24.04 -11.74
C LYS A 116 -16.68 24.11 -10.66
N ALA A 117 -17.32 23.00 -10.34
CA ALA A 117 -18.40 22.95 -9.34
C ALA A 117 -17.88 23.24 -7.91
N ALA A 118 -16.76 22.64 -7.52
CA ALA A 118 -16.12 22.92 -6.24
C ALA A 118 -15.66 24.39 -6.13
N ALA A 119 -15.07 24.94 -7.22
CA ALA A 119 -14.66 26.34 -7.27
C ALA A 119 -15.86 27.31 -7.18
N ALA A 120 -16.98 26.99 -7.83
CA ALA A 120 -18.21 27.81 -7.72
C ALA A 120 -18.73 27.82 -6.27
N ARG A 121 -18.80 26.66 -5.60
CA ARG A 121 -19.24 26.58 -4.19
C ARG A 121 -18.32 27.35 -3.25
N LEU A 122 -17.01 27.16 -3.38
CA LEU A 122 -16.02 27.90 -2.57
C LEU A 122 -16.03 29.39 -2.86
N GLY A 123 -16.21 29.79 -4.13
CA GLY A 123 -16.37 31.18 -4.54
C GLY A 123 -17.57 31.85 -3.88
N ASP A 124 -18.72 31.18 -3.92
CA ASP A 124 -19.95 31.63 -3.25
C ASP A 124 -19.75 31.75 -1.73
N ALA A 125 -19.14 30.73 -1.10
CA ALA A 125 -18.93 30.69 0.35
C ALA A 125 -17.95 31.79 0.85
N TYR A 126 -16.91 32.11 0.06
CA TYR A 126 -15.88 33.08 0.42
C TYR A 126 -16.07 34.47 -0.20
N GLY A 127 -17.09 34.67 -1.00
CA GLY A 127 -17.35 35.92 -1.71
C GLY A 127 -16.26 36.26 -2.72
N LEU A 128 -15.70 35.27 -3.43
CA LEU A 128 -14.58 35.41 -4.36
C LEU A 128 -14.95 34.97 -5.77
N ASN A 129 -14.61 35.77 -6.77
CA ASN A 129 -14.72 35.37 -8.18
C ASN A 129 -13.56 34.43 -8.62
N THR A 130 -12.42 34.54 -7.95
CA THR A 130 -11.22 33.71 -8.23
C THR A 130 -10.59 33.30 -6.91
N LEU A 131 -10.37 32.00 -6.76
CA LEU A 131 -9.73 31.43 -5.58
C LEU A 131 -8.20 31.51 -5.75
N PRO A 132 -7.44 31.92 -4.71
CA PRO A 132 -6.00 32.17 -4.85
C PRO A 132 -5.18 30.88 -5.01
N GLU A 133 -5.62 29.76 -4.46
CA GLU A 133 -4.95 28.44 -4.49
C GLU A 133 -3.44 28.48 -4.13
N THR A 134 -3.06 29.26 -3.14
CA THR A 134 -1.66 29.45 -2.71
C THR A 134 -1.29 28.65 -1.45
N GLY A 135 -2.29 28.11 -0.76
CA GLY A 135 -2.14 27.46 0.53
C GLY A 135 -1.86 25.96 0.47
N ALA A 136 -2.32 25.23 1.50
CA ALA A 136 -2.17 23.79 1.64
C ALA A 136 -2.91 23.02 0.53
N LEU A 137 -2.44 21.78 0.29
CA LEU A 137 -3.00 20.90 -0.74
C LEU A 137 -4.18 20.11 -0.19
N PHE A 138 -5.34 20.22 -0.84
CA PHE A 138 -6.57 19.47 -0.62
C PHE A 138 -6.94 18.74 -1.91
N GLN A 139 -6.22 17.66 -2.26
CA GLN A 139 -6.48 16.97 -3.51
C GLN A 139 -7.87 16.33 -3.49
N ILE A 140 -8.76 16.80 -4.36
CA ILE A 140 -10.06 16.19 -4.58
C ILE A 140 -9.86 14.90 -5.38
N GLN A 141 -10.44 13.81 -4.90
CA GLN A 141 -10.54 12.53 -5.61
C GLN A 141 -11.99 12.25 -5.95
N PHE A 142 -12.29 11.86 -7.19
CA PHE A 142 -13.61 11.35 -7.55
C PHE A 142 -13.52 9.90 -8.06
N SER A 143 -14.56 9.15 -7.81
CA SER A 143 -14.80 7.85 -8.41
C SER A 143 -16.21 7.85 -8.96
N ILE A 144 -16.39 7.62 -10.26
CA ILE A 144 -17.72 7.45 -10.88
C ILE A 144 -17.83 6.00 -11.30
N MET A 145 -18.73 5.26 -10.67
CA MET A 145 -18.96 3.85 -10.95
C MET A 145 -20.46 3.58 -11.06
N LYS A 146 -20.89 2.98 -12.16
CA LYS A 146 -22.32 2.68 -12.42
C LYS A 146 -23.21 3.91 -12.19
N ASP A 147 -22.81 5.03 -12.79
CA ASP A 147 -23.48 6.32 -12.72
C ASP A 147 -23.66 6.88 -11.30
N THR A 148 -22.83 6.47 -10.37
CA THR A 148 -22.75 6.99 -9.00
C THR A 148 -21.38 7.62 -8.77
N ALA A 149 -21.38 8.91 -8.41
CA ALA A 149 -20.18 9.66 -8.06
C ALA A 149 -19.96 9.61 -6.54
N VAL A 150 -18.68 9.43 -6.17
CA VAL A 150 -18.17 9.59 -4.80
C VAL A 150 -17.10 10.65 -4.84
N LEU A 151 -17.25 11.71 -4.07
CA LEU A 151 -16.27 12.81 -3.93
C LEU A 151 -15.54 12.68 -2.60
N MET A 152 -14.22 12.79 -2.65
CA MET A 152 -13.34 12.54 -1.50
C MET A 152 -12.19 13.56 -1.47
N LEU A 153 -11.59 13.76 -0.29
CA LEU A 153 -10.32 14.47 -0.10
C LEU A 153 -9.21 13.47 0.27
N ASP A 154 -8.07 13.59 -0.37
CA ASP A 154 -6.90 12.74 -0.14
C ASP A 154 -6.07 13.30 1.04
N THR A 155 -6.09 12.59 2.17
CA THR A 155 -5.33 12.96 3.37
C THR A 155 -3.85 12.61 3.23
N SER A 156 -3.55 11.53 2.53
CA SER A 156 -2.22 10.92 2.44
C SER A 156 -1.22 11.72 1.59
N GLY A 157 -1.69 12.32 0.47
CA GLY A 157 -0.82 12.96 -0.53
C GLY A 157 -0.13 11.95 -1.45
N PRO A 158 1.20 11.75 -1.39
CA PRO A 158 1.84 10.60 -2.04
C PRO A 158 1.24 9.29 -1.52
N GLY A 159 1.05 8.27 -2.39
CA GLY A 159 0.47 6.99 -1.97
C GLY A 159 1.19 6.37 -0.77
N LEU A 160 0.47 5.64 0.08
CA LEU A 160 1.01 5.05 1.31
C LEU A 160 2.14 4.04 1.05
N TYR A 161 2.18 3.41 -0.13
CA TYR A 161 3.32 2.57 -0.52
C TYR A 161 4.66 3.33 -0.54
N LYS A 162 4.67 4.66 -0.72
CA LYS A 162 5.87 5.48 -0.60
C LYS A 162 6.18 5.73 0.88
N ARG A 163 6.80 4.75 1.53
CA ARG A 163 7.13 4.78 2.97
C ARG A 163 8.17 5.84 3.36
N GLY A 164 8.97 6.31 2.40
CA GLY A 164 10.06 7.25 2.63
C GLY A 164 11.44 6.61 2.71
N TYR A 165 11.55 5.29 2.88
CA TYR A 165 12.84 4.61 3.03
C TYR A 165 13.51 4.24 1.70
N ARG A 166 12.82 4.37 0.57
CA ARG A 166 13.41 3.98 -0.71
C ARG A 166 14.23 5.09 -1.33
N ALA A 167 15.52 4.84 -1.55
CA ALA A 167 16.36 5.70 -2.36
C ALA A 167 15.93 5.69 -3.84
N HIS A 168 16.17 6.78 -4.57
CA HIS A 168 15.85 6.85 -5.99
C HIS A 168 16.74 5.88 -6.81
N GLY A 169 16.18 5.19 -7.81
CA GLY A 169 16.97 4.55 -8.85
C GLY A 169 16.81 3.04 -9.08
N VAL A 170 15.73 2.40 -8.62
CA VAL A 170 15.44 0.99 -8.96
C VAL A 170 14.28 0.91 -9.94
N ASP A 171 14.49 0.22 -11.07
CA ASP A 171 13.43 -0.04 -12.04
C ASP A 171 12.37 -0.99 -11.46
N ALA A 172 11.11 -0.52 -11.45
CA ALA A 172 9.90 -1.28 -11.14
C ALA A 172 9.96 -2.24 -9.92
N PRO A 173 10.34 -1.77 -8.72
CA PRO A 173 10.39 -2.61 -7.53
C PRO A 173 8.97 -3.01 -7.09
N LEU A 174 8.88 -4.12 -6.33
CA LEU A 174 7.66 -4.53 -5.65
C LEU A 174 7.14 -3.37 -4.79
N ARG A 175 5.82 -3.04 -4.87
CA ARG A 175 5.25 -2.02 -3.98
C ARG A 175 5.31 -2.48 -2.53
N GLU A 176 5.60 -1.57 -1.64
CA GLU A 176 5.72 -1.81 -0.20
C GLU A 176 4.40 -2.33 0.39
N THR A 177 3.25 -1.83 -0.08
CA THR A 177 1.92 -2.33 0.32
C THR A 177 1.69 -3.78 -0.06
N LEU A 178 2.20 -4.21 -1.24
CA LEU A 178 2.11 -5.61 -1.67
C LEU A 178 3.10 -6.49 -0.90
N ALA A 179 4.32 -6.02 -0.66
CA ALA A 179 5.31 -6.73 0.15
C ALA A 179 4.80 -6.95 1.58
N ALA A 180 4.28 -5.90 2.23
CA ALA A 180 3.65 -5.99 3.55
C ALA A 180 2.50 -7.01 3.55
N ALA A 181 1.66 -6.99 2.51
CA ALA A 181 0.57 -7.95 2.37
C ALA A 181 1.06 -9.40 2.26
N MET A 182 2.13 -9.66 1.49
CA MET A 182 2.73 -10.99 1.38
C MET A 182 3.25 -11.48 2.74
N VAL A 183 3.92 -10.62 3.50
CA VAL A 183 4.39 -10.92 4.86
C VAL A 183 3.23 -11.19 5.80
N LEU A 184 2.17 -10.37 5.80
CA LEU A 184 0.98 -10.57 6.63
C LEU A 184 0.23 -11.87 6.25
N LEU A 185 0.11 -12.19 4.96
CA LEU A 185 -0.48 -13.44 4.47
C LEU A 185 0.32 -14.67 4.90
N SER A 186 1.64 -14.54 5.06
CA SER A 186 2.48 -15.60 5.61
C SER A 186 2.26 -15.82 7.12
N ARG A 187 1.46 -14.97 7.76
CA ARG A 187 1.24 -14.95 9.22
C ARG A 187 2.53 -14.74 10.02
N TYR A 188 3.51 -14.08 9.42
CA TYR A 188 4.74 -13.70 10.11
C TYR A 188 4.45 -12.76 11.28
N ARG A 189 5.16 -12.95 12.39
CA ARG A 189 5.02 -12.19 13.64
C ARG A 189 6.36 -11.97 14.34
N GLY A 190 7.47 -12.15 13.63
CA GLY A 190 8.81 -12.03 14.22
C GLY A 190 9.27 -13.20 15.09
N ARG A 191 8.49 -14.27 15.21
CA ARG A 191 8.85 -15.42 16.07
C ARG A 191 9.71 -16.47 15.40
N ASP A 192 9.62 -16.57 14.07
CA ASP A 192 10.34 -17.52 13.25
C ASP A 192 11.26 -16.78 12.30
N PRO A 193 12.35 -17.38 11.79
CA PRO A 193 13.15 -16.78 10.73
C PRO A 193 12.30 -16.46 9.49
N LEU A 194 12.56 -15.30 8.86
CA LEU A 194 12.02 -14.95 7.56
C LEU A 194 13.16 -14.68 6.58
N CYS A 195 13.12 -15.36 5.44
CA CYS A 195 14.13 -15.22 4.39
C CYS A 195 13.51 -14.78 3.06
N ASP A 196 14.21 -13.91 2.34
CA ASP A 196 13.92 -13.55 0.95
C ASP A 196 15.18 -13.75 0.10
N PRO A 197 15.33 -14.90 -0.60
CA PRO A 197 16.53 -15.17 -1.42
C PRO A 197 16.55 -14.42 -2.76
N PHE A 198 15.57 -13.57 -3.07
CA PHE A 198 15.50 -12.69 -4.23
C PHE A 198 15.14 -11.28 -3.77
N CYS A 199 15.83 -10.76 -2.75
CA CYS A 199 15.38 -9.58 -2.03
C CYS A 199 15.41 -8.28 -2.84
N GLY A 200 16.19 -8.23 -3.93
CA GLY A 200 16.36 -7.00 -4.68
C GLY A 200 16.76 -5.85 -3.75
N SER A 201 16.08 -4.73 -3.85
CA SER A 201 16.30 -3.55 -2.99
C SER A 201 15.82 -3.72 -1.53
N GLY A 202 15.51 -4.94 -1.07
CA GLY A 202 15.18 -5.27 0.31
C GLY A 202 13.73 -5.04 0.74
N THR A 203 12.80 -4.83 -0.18
CA THR A 203 11.43 -4.43 0.16
C THR A 203 10.72 -5.42 1.08
N ILE A 204 10.73 -6.73 0.79
CA ILE A 204 10.07 -7.75 1.61
C ILE A 204 10.73 -7.89 2.99
N PRO A 205 12.07 -8.03 3.12
CA PRO A 205 12.72 -8.07 4.42
C PRO A 205 12.50 -6.80 5.27
N ILE A 206 12.50 -5.61 4.66
CA ILE A 206 12.23 -4.34 5.37
C ILE A 206 10.78 -4.31 5.87
N GLU A 207 9.78 -4.63 5.03
CA GLU A 207 8.39 -4.69 5.49
C GLU A 207 8.17 -5.78 6.56
N ALA A 208 8.92 -6.90 6.48
CA ALA A 208 8.91 -7.92 7.54
C ALA A 208 9.45 -7.37 8.87
N ALA A 209 10.52 -6.59 8.82
CA ALA A 209 11.10 -5.94 10.00
C ALA A 209 10.14 -4.91 10.62
N LEU A 210 9.53 -4.06 9.80
CA LEU A 210 8.49 -3.12 10.26
C LEU A 210 7.29 -3.84 10.91
N ILE A 211 6.91 -5.02 10.39
CA ILE A 211 5.84 -5.85 10.97
C ILE A 211 6.31 -6.52 12.26
N ALA A 212 7.53 -7.05 12.32
CA ALA A 212 8.08 -7.71 13.50
C ALA A 212 8.19 -6.74 14.68
N LYS A 213 8.75 -5.55 14.46
CA LYS A 213 8.82 -4.45 15.44
C LYS A 213 7.46 -3.80 15.72
N ASN A 214 6.42 -4.10 14.97
CA ASN A 214 5.17 -3.32 14.95
C ASN A 214 5.39 -1.82 14.69
N ARG A 215 6.48 -1.45 14.03
CA ARG A 215 6.78 -0.07 13.66
C ARG A 215 5.82 0.42 12.59
N ALA A 216 5.20 1.57 12.81
CA ALA A 216 4.24 2.14 11.88
C ALA A 216 4.94 2.58 10.58
N PRO A 217 4.45 2.16 9.39
CA PRO A 217 5.15 2.39 8.12
C PRO A 217 5.15 3.84 7.66
N GLY A 218 4.34 4.70 8.28
CA GLY A 218 4.20 6.12 7.94
C GLY A 218 5.10 7.07 8.73
N LEU A 219 5.89 6.59 9.71
CA LEU A 219 6.67 7.47 10.60
C LEU A 219 7.74 8.28 9.84
N ASN A 220 8.31 7.74 8.76
CA ASN A 220 9.43 8.38 8.03
C ASN A 220 8.97 9.14 6.79
N ARG A 221 7.73 9.63 6.76
CA ARG A 221 7.19 10.42 5.64
C ARG A 221 6.25 11.52 6.11
N SER A 222 5.90 12.42 5.19
CA SER A 222 4.88 13.46 5.44
C SER A 222 3.58 13.16 4.69
N PHE A 223 2.50 13.77 5.16
CA PHE A 223 1.13 13.62 4.62
C PHE A 223 0.54 14.98 4.27
N SER A 224 -0.38 15.02 3.29
CA SER A 224 -1.03 16.27 2.90
C SER A 224 -1.85 16.87 4.04
N ALA A 225 -2.56 16.04 4.80
CA ALA A 225 -3.44 16.47 5.88
C ALA A 225 -2.70 17.05 7.10
N GLN A 226 -1.38 16.86 7.23
CA GLN A 226 -0.58 17.54 8.26
C GLN A 226 -0.62 19.07 8.15
N LYS A 227 -0.95 19.59 6.97
CA LYS A 227 -1.04 21.04 6.69
C LYS A 227 -2.47 21.57 6.71
N TRP A 228 -3.45 20.74 7.07
CA TRP A 228 -4.85 21.13 7.09
C TRP A 228 -5.19 21.85 8.40
N SER A 229 -5.69 23.07 8.29
CA SER A 229 -5.92 23.95 9.44
C SER A 229 -6.98 23.45 10.44
N TRP A 230 -7.91 22.63 9.98
CA TRP A 230 -8.95 22.06 10.86
C TRP A 230 -8.52 20.76 11.54
N LEU A 231 -7.37 20.18 11.16
CA LEU A 231 -6.79 19.00 11.81
C LEU A 231 -5.57 19.46 12.65
N PRO A 232 -5.65 19.46 14.00
CA PRO A 232 -4.60 19.98 14.85
C PRO A 232 -3.29 19.23 14.67
N ALA A 233 -2.16 19.95 14.69
CA ALA A 233 -0.83 19.36 14.66
C ALA A 233 -0.61 18.38 15.84
N GLN A 234 -1.26 18.65 16.99
CA GLN A 234 -1.22 17.77 18.16
C GLN A 234 -1.75 16.37 17.85
N ALA A 235 -2.81 16.24 17.04
CA ALA A 235 -3.36 14.93 16.66
C ALA A 235 -2.33 14.06 15.90
N TRP A 236 -1.44 14.69 15.12
CA TRP A 236 -0.33 14.00 14.44
C TRP A 236 0.78 13.59 15.41
N MET A 237 1.11 14.44 16.39
CA MET A 237 2.09 14.11 17.43
C MET A 237 1.59 12.97 18.30
N ASP A 238 0.36 13.07 18.81
CA ASP A 238 -0.25 12.02 19.63
C ASP A 238 -0.32 10.66 18.90
N ALA A 239 -0.67 10.68 17.61
CA ALA A 239 -0.71 9.46 16.80
C ALA A 239 0.68 8.88 16.52
N ALA A 240 1.71 9.72 16.38
CA ALA A 240 3.08 9.27 16.20
C ALA A 240 3.65 8.68 17.51
N ASP A 241 3.41 9.33 18.64
CA ASP A 241 3.80 8.85 19.96
C ASP A 241 3.09 7.50 20.28
N GLU A 242 1.77 7.42 20.02
CA GLU A 242 1.02 6.15 20.16
C GLU A 242 1.62 5.04 19.29
N ALA A 243 2.05 5.35 18.06
CA ALA A 243 2.64 4.39 17.15
C ALA A 243 4.02 3.91 17.63
N GLN A 244 4.85 4.81 18.18
CA GLN A 244 6.16 4.49 18.72
C GLN A 244 6.04 3.68 20.03
N ASP A 245 5.12 4.03 20.93
CA ASP A 245 4.87 3.30 22.18
C ASP A 245 4.41 1.85 21.95
N ARG A 246 3.87 1.56 20.77
CA ARG A 246 3.45 0.21 20.36
C ARG A 246 4.55 -0.61 19.69
N GLU A 247 5.74 -0.07 19.52
CA GLU A 247 6.85 -0.82 18.93
C GLU A 247 7.29 -1.96 19.85
N PHE A 248 7.57 -3.11 19.26
CA PHE A 248 8.10 -4.26 19.95
C PHE A 248 9.62 -4.27 19.90
N HIS A 249 10.25 -4.60 20.99
CA HIS A 249 11.67 -4.83 21.10
C HIS A 249 11.93 -6.32 21.30
N GLY A 250 12.78 -6.91 20.47
CA GLY A 250 13.12 -8.32 20.52
C GLY A 250 14.18 -8.69 19.50
N ASP A 251 14.67 -9.90 19.62
CA ASP A 251 15.60 -10.47 18.65
C ASP A 251 14.79 -11.08 17.51
N TYR A 252 15.03 -10.59 16.30
CA TYR A 252 14.36 -11.03 15.09
C TYR A 252 15.37 -11.57 14.09
N GLU A 253 15.02 -12.64 13.40
CA GLU A 253 15.87 -13.26 12.39
C GLU A 253 15.26 -13.03 11.01
N ILE A 254 15.72 -11.96 10.35
CA ILE A 254 15.25 -11.56 9.02
C ILE A 254 16.46 -11.45 8.10
N TRP A 255 16.38 -12.16 6.96
CA TRP A 255 17.48 -12.24 6.00
C TRP A 255 16.98 -11.96 4.58
N GLY A 256 17.78 -11.20 3.84
CA GLY A 256 17.61 -10.96 2.40
C GLY A 256 18.86 -11.28 1.63
N GLY A 257 18.73 -12.00 0.52
CA GLY A 257 19.82 -12.30 -0.40
C GLY A 257 19.50 -11.87 -1.82
N ASP A 258 20.52 -11.40 -2.51
CA ASP A 258 20.48 -11.16 -3.95
C ASP A 258 21.84 -11.52 -4.56
N ILE A 259 21.87 -11.94 -5.83
CA ILE A 259 23.09 -12.30 -6.51
C ILE A 259 23.97 -11.08 -6.85
N ASP A 260 23.36 -9.89 -6.96
CA ASP A 260 24.04 -8.63 -7.25
C ASP A 260 24.47 -7.90 -5.97
N PRO A 261 25.79 -7.81 -5.68
CA PRO A 261 26.27 -7.09 -4.51
C PRO A 261 25.86 -5.61 -4.47
N ALA A 262 25.70 -4.94 -5.61
CA ALA A 262 25.30 -3.53 -5.66
C ALA A 262 23.85 -3.36 -5.21
N VAL A 263 22.98 -4.30 -5.56
CA VAL A 263 21.58 -4.32 -5.12
C VAL A 263 21.48 -4.63 -3.62
N VAL A 264 22.37 -5.49 -3.09
CA VAL A 264 22.48 -5.78 -1.65
C VAL A 264 22.88 -4.53 -0.86
N GLU A 265 23.85 -3.74 -1.34
CA GLU A 265 24.22 -2.46 -0.69
C GLU A 265 23.05 -1.47 -0.70
N LEU A 266 22.28 -1.41 -1.79
CA LEU A 266 21.06 -0.61 -1.84
C LEU A 266 20.02 -1.10 -0.81
N ALA A 267 19.85 -2.41 -0.65
CA ALA A 267 18.94 -2.97 0.35
C ALA A 267 19.36 -2.60 1.78
N ARG A 268 20.66 -2.61 2.09
CA ARG A 268 21.20 -2.15 3.38
C ARG A 268 20.91 -0.67 3.61
N HIS A 269 21.15 0.16 2.60
CA HIS A 269 20.85 1.60 2.69
C HIS A 269 19.35 1.85 2.90
N ASN A 270 18.48 1.15 2.20
CA ASN A 270 17.04 1.25 2.40
C ASN A 270 16.61 0.81 3.81
N ALA A 271 17.23 -0.22 4.38
CA ALA A 271 16.96 -0.66 5.75
C ALA A 271 17.38 0.39 6.79
N GLN A 272 18.50 1.07 6.57
CA GLN A 272 18.92 2.22 7.41
C GLN A 272 17.90 3.35 7.35
N LEU A 273 17.43 3.73 6.16
CA LEU A 273 16.39 4.74 5.99
C LEU A 273 15.06 4.34 6.61
N ALA A 274 14.77 3.05 6.68
CA ALA A 274 13.59 2.48 7.36
C ALA A 274 13.78 2.32 8.88
N GLU A 275 15.00 2.53 9.40
CA GLU A 275 15.38 2.34 10.82
C GLU A 275 15.13 0.90 11.30
N VAL A 276 15.52 -0.08 10.48
CA VAL A 276 15.40 -1.51 10.77
C VAL A 276 16.67 -2.31 10.44
N ASP A 277 17.77 -1.63 10.15
CA ASP A 277 19.07 -2.24 9.81
C ASP A 277 19.70 -3.03 10.98
N ASP A 278 19.23 -2.77 12.20
CA ASP A 278 19.60 -3.52 13.42
C ASP A 278 19.07 -4.96 13.44
N ILE A 279 17.98 -5.26 12.71
CA ILE A 279 17.31 -6.57 12.74
C ILE A 279 17.21 -7.27 11.39
N VAL A 280 17.71 -6.65 10.31
CA VAL A 280 17.71 -7.25 8.97
C VAL A 280 19.14 -7.44 8.49
N ARG A 281 19.47 -8.67 8.08
CA ARG A 281 20.75 -9.00 7.48
C ARG A 281 20.60 -9.13 5.97
N PHE A 282 21.48 -8.45 5.20
CA PHE A 282 21.52 -8.57 3.75
C PHE A 282 22.88 -9.12 3.28
N GLU A 283 22.87 -10.09 2.37
CA GLU A 283 24.07 -10.77 1.88
C GLU A 283 23.99 -11.00 0.36
N ALA A 284 25.15 -10.91 -0.31
CA ALA A 284 25.26 -11.34 -1.70
C ALA A 284 25.24 -12.88 -1.74
N ALA A 285 24.18 -13.45 -2.30
CA ALA A 285 23.93 -14.89 -2.29
C ALA A 285 23.17 -15.36 -3.53
N ASP A 286 23.48 -16.58 -3.97
CA ASP A 286 22.78 -17.21 -5.08
C ASP A 286 21.58 -18.05 -4.58
N ALA A 287 20.38 -17.64 -4.96
CA ALA A 287 19.15 -18.33 -4.59
C ALA A 287 19.08 -19.79 -5.07
N ARG A 288 19.82 -20.15 -6.11
CA ARG A 288 19.89 -21.54 -6.62
C ARG A 288 20.52 -22.51 -5.63
N THR A 289 21.36 -22.01 -4.75
CA THR A 289 22.03 -22.77 -3.68
C THR A 289 21.55 -22.39 -2.29
N PHE A 290 20.47 -21.59 -2.20
CA PHE A 290 19.96 -21.12 -0.93
C PHE A 290 19.63 -22.26 0.03
N HIS A 291 20.10 -22.12 1.25
CA HIS A 291 19.82 -23.03 2.35
C HIS A 291 19.77 -22.22 3.65
N TRP A 292 19.08 -22.72 4.64
CA TRP A 292 18.98 -22.10 5.96
C TRP A 292 19.02 -23.16 7.05
N GLY A 293 19.70 -22.88 8.13
CA GLY A 293 19.70 -23.74 9.30
C GLY A 293 18.38 -23.63 10.08
N GLY A 294 18.07 -24.65 10.85
CA GLY A 294 16.88 -24.65 11.71
C GLY A 294 15.71 -25.43 11.15
N MET A 295 14.83 -25.81 12.08
CA MET A 295 13.71 -26.75 11.79
C MET A 295 12.47 -26.06 11.25
N TYR A 296 12.35 -24.73 11.37
CA TYR A 296 11.17 -23.98 10.93
C TYR A 296 11.57 -22.57 10.48
N GLY A 297 10.77 -21.99 9.64
CA GLY A 297 10.93 -20.65 9.11
C GLY A 297 9.98 -20.34 7.96
N ARG A 298 10.12 -19.16 7.41
CA ARG A 298 9.35 -18.71 6.26
C ARG A 298 10.25 -18.14 5.17
N ILE A 299 9.97 -18.50 3.94
CA ILE A 299 10.48 -17.82 2.77
C ILE A 299 9.31 -17.01 2.19
N VAL A 300 9.49 -15.70 2.09
CA VAL A 300 8.55 -14.80 1.40
C VAL A 300 9.34 -14.08 0.33
N THR A 301 9.00 -14.29 -0.94
CA THR A 301 9.89 -13.89 -2.02
C THR A 301 9.17 -13.53 -3.32
N ASN A 302 9.82 -12.70 -4.12
CA ASN A 302 9.35 -12.22 -5.41
C ASN A 302 10.47 -12.33 -6.46
N PRO A 303 10.71 -13.53 -7.02
CA PRO A 303 11.77 -13.75 -8.02
C PRO A 303 11.47 -13.02 -9.34
N PRO A 304 12.47 -12.81 -10.21
CA PRO A 304 12.25 -12.23 -11.53
C PRO A 304 11.30 -13.07 -12.38
N TYR A 305 10.39 -12.40 -13.13
CA TYR A 305 9.35 -13.08 -13.92
C TYR A 305 9.78 -13.44 -15.34
N GLY A 306 10.92 -12.93 -15.80
CA GLY A 306 11.39 -13.10 -17.17
C GLY A 306 10.84 -12.08 -18.17
N GLU A 307 10.17 -11.02 -17.69
CA GLU A 307 9.58 -9.99 -18.56
C GLU A 307 10.42 -8.71 -18.65
N ARG A 308 11.21 -8.38 -17.61
CA ARG A 308 11.96 -7.11 -17.53
C ARG A 308 13.41 -7.26 -17.09
N ILE A 309 13.68 -8.18 -16.16
CA ILE A 309 14.99 -8.32 -15.51
C ILE A 309 15.79 -9.45 -16.14
N MET A 310 15.10 -10.49 -16.60
CA MET A 310 15.68 -11.74 -17.09
C MET A 310 14.78 -12.30 -18.19
N GLU A 311 15.39 -12.91 -19.20
CA GLU A 311 14.61 -13.60 -20.22
C GLU A 311 13.85 -14.79 -19.63
N ARG A 312 12.71 -15.13 -20.25
CA ARG A 312 11.82 -16.20 -19.75
C ARG A 312 12.53 -17.51 -19.50
N ARG A 313 13.45 -17.91 -20.43
CA ARG A 313 14.21 -19.14 -20.31
C ARG A 313 15.10 -19.16 -19.08
N GLU A 314 15.80 -18.06 -18.83
CA GLU A 314 16.69 -17.91 -17.66
C GLU A 314 15.87 -17.93 -16.35
N ALA A 315 14.71 -17.27 -16.33
CA ALA A 315 13.80 -17.29 -15.20
C ALA A 315 13.31 -18.74 -14.92
N GLU A 316 12.98 -19.51 -15.96
CA GLU A 316 12.58 -20.91 -15.82
C GLU A 316 13.72 -21.80 -15.29
N GLU A 317 14.95 -21.57 -15.72
CA GLU A 317 16.13 -22.28 -15.20
C GLU A 317 16.35 -21.97 -13.71
N LEU A 318 16.20 -20.70 -13.34
CA LEU A 318 16.27 -20.23 -11.95
C LEU A 318 15.18 -20.89 -11.08
N TYR A 319 13.94 -20.95 -11.58
CA TYR A 319 12.84 -21.60 -10.84
C TYR A 319 13.08 -23.09 -10.63
N ARG A 320 13.60 -23.81 -11.62
CA ARG A 320 13.97 -25.24 -11.49
C ARG A 320 15.05 -25.44 -10.43
N ALA A 321 16.06 -24.58 -10.42
CA ALA A 321 17.16 -24.67 -9.47
C ALA A 321 16.70 -24.33 -8.05
N PHE A 322 15.91 -23.28 -7.89
CA PHE A 322 15.33 -22.91 -6.59
C PHE A 322 14.33 -23.94 -6.09
N GLY A 323 13.53 -24.54 -6.97
CA GLY A 323 12.64 -25.63 -6.62
C GLY A 323 13.39 -26.84 -6.06
N LYS A 324 14.55 -27.20 -6.64
CA LYS A 324 15.43 -28.23 -6.10
C LYS A 324 16.03 -27.84 -4.74
N ALA A 325 16.41 -26.57 -4.54
CA ALA A 325 16.87 -26.08 -3.24
C ALA A 325 15.75 -26.20 -2.19
N TRP A 326 14.51 -25.80 -2.53
CA TRP A 326 13.34 -25.89 -1.67
C TRP A 326 13.04 -27.32 -1.18
N THR A 327 13.25 -28.36 -2.00
CA THR A 327 12.98 -29.75 -1.57
C THR A 327 13.87 -30.22 -0.42
N LYS A 328 14.95 -29.50 -0.11
CA LYS A 328 15.86 -29.83 1.00
C LYS A 328 15.43 -29.22 2.33
N PHE A 329 14.46 -28.31 2.32
CA PHE A 329 13.94 -27.72 3.54
C PHE A 329 13.05 -28.69 4.31
N PRO A 330 13.05 -28.63 5.65
CA PRO A 330 12.12 -29.38 6.49
C PRO A 330 10.65 -29.05 6.13
N GLU A 331 9.74 -30.00 6.30
CA GLU A 331 8.29 -29.81 6.04
C GLU A 331 7.64 -28.70 6.89
N THR A 332 8.27 -28.31 7.95
CA THR A 332 7.86 -27.20 8.84
C THR A 332 8.12 -25.81 8.27
N TRP A 333 8.99 -25.72 7.26
CA TRP A 333 9.19 -24.47 6.52
C TRP A 333 8.03 -24.16 5.60
N LYS A 334 7.77 -22.86 5.42
CA LYS A 334 6.70 -22.36 4.54
C LYS A 334 7.29 -21.45 3.48
N LEU A 335 6.85 -21.61 2.24
CA LEU A 335 7.24 -20.74 1.14
C LEU A 335 6.02 -20.00 0.59
N TYR A 336 6.16 -18.70 0.46
CA TYR A 336 5.21 -17.76 -0.16
C TYR A 336 5.93 -17.05 -1.30
N LEU A 337 5.64 -17.45 -2.52
CA LEU A 337 6.34 -16.98 -3.72
C LEU A 337 5.37 -16.31 -4.67
N LEU A 338 5.64 -15.05 -5.02
CA LEU A 338 4.85 -14.29 -5.99
C LEU A 338 5.43 -14.49 -7.39
N SER A 339 4.58 -14.82 -8.38
CA SER A 339 5.00 -14.87 -9.78
C SER A 339 3.83 -14.62 -10.73
N SER A 340 4.09 -13.99 -11.87
CA SER A 340 3.17 -13.87 -13.00
C SER A 340 3.31 -15.01 -14.00
N HIS A 341 4.31 -15.89 -13.82
CA HIS A 341 4.62 -16.94 -14.79
C HIS A 341 3.54 -18.04 -14.79
N THR A 342 2.86 -18.22 -15.91
CA THR A 342 1.71 -19.11 -16.05
C THR A 342 2.04 -20.58 -15.80
N GLU A 343 3.27 -21.03 -16.15
CA GLU A 343 3.77 -22.41 -15.99
C GLU A 343 4.68 -22.56 -14.76
N PHE A 344 4.54 -21.67 -13.75
CA PHE A 344 5.43 -21.62 -12.60
C PHE A 344 5.54 -22.96 -11.88
N GLU A 345 4.42 -23.58 -11.51
CA GLU A 345 4.41 -24.85 -10.74
C GLU A 345 5.12 -25.99 -11.49
N ARG A 346 4.89 -26.09 -12.81
CA ARG A 346 5.57 -27.09 -13.65
C ARG A 346 7.08 -26.85 -13.67
N THR A 347 7.48 -25.58 -13.79
CA THR A 347 8.88 -25.17 -13.88
C THR A 347 9.59 -25.30 -12.53
N PHE A 348 8.92 -24.95 -11.44
CA PHE A 348 9.39 -25.09 -10.07
C PHE A 348 9.50 -26.57 -9.64
N GLY A 349 8.74 -27.45 -10.29
CA GLY A 349 8.76 -28.89 -10.06
C GLY A 349 7.89 -29.39 -8.90
N LYS A 350 7.00 -28.52 -8.38
CA LYS A 350 6.06 -28.88 -7.30
C LYS A 350 4.78 -28.05 -7.43
N THR A 351 3.65 -28.70 -7.27
CA THR A 351 2.34 -28.03 -7.18
C THR A 351 2.20 -27.36 -5.82
N ALA A 352 1.69 -26.12 -5.81
CA ALA A 352 1.45 -25.37 -4.58
C ALA A 352 0.26 -25.95 -3.79
N ASP A 353 0.35 -25.92 -2.46
CA ASP A 353 -0.75 -26.34 -1.58
C ASP A 353 -1.96 -25.39 -1.75
N ARG A 354 -1.68 -24.11 -1.95
CA ARG A 354 -2.68 -23.06 -2.22
C ARG A 354 -2.13 -22.00 -3.15
N LYS A 355 -3.03 -21.31 -3.85
CA LYS A 355 -2.72 -20.12 -4.65
C LYS A 355 -3.65 -18.97 -4.29
N ARG A 356 -3.10 -17.76 -4.29
CA ARG A 356 -3.89 -16.54 -4.11
C ARG A 356 -3.57 -15.55 -5.21
N LYS A 357 -4.60 -15.12 -5.94
CA LYS A 357 -4.46 -14.11 -6.98
C LYS A 357 -4.18 -12.75 -6.36
N LEU A 358 -3.12 -12.10 -6.83
CA LEU A 358 -2.71 -10.76 -6.44
C LEU A 358 -2.35 -9.95 -7.70
N TYR A 359 -2.06 -8.66 -7.52
CA TYR A 359 -1.67 -7.78 -8.62
C TYR A 359 -0.44 -6.97 -8.24
N ASN A 360 0.61 -7.07 -9.08
CA ASN A 360 1.79 -6.21 -8.98
C ASN A 360 1.67 -5.09 -10.02
N GLY A 361 1.12 -3.95 -9.62
CA GLY A 361 0.67 -2.91 -10.55
C GLY A 361 -0.48 -3.41 -11.42
N MET A 362 -0.29 -3.42 -12.75
CA MET A 362 -1.25 -3.97 -13.70
C MET A 362 -1.05 -5.47 -13.98
N LEU A 363 0.06 -6.04 -13.51
CA LEU A 363 0.42 -7.42 -13.77
C LEU A 363 -0.32 -8.36 -12.81
N LYS A 364 -1.07 -9.28 -13.37
CA LYS A 364 -1.72 -10.34 -12.61
C LYS A 364 -0.68 -11.37 -12.20
N CYS A 365 -0.60 -11.63 -10.90
CA CYS A 365 0.30 -12.60 -10.28
C CYS A 365 -0.49 -13.62 -9.46
N ASP A 366 0.13 -14.77 -9.22
CA ASP A 366 -0.32 -15.72 -8.20
C ASP A 366 0.73 -15.75 -7.08
N LEU A 367 0.28 -15.66 -5.84
CA LEU A 367 1.07 -16.00 -4.66
C LEU A 367 0.91 -17.50 -4.45
N PHE A 368 1.98 -18.25 -4.68
CA PHE A 368 2.05 -19.70 -4.50
C PHE A 368 2.46 -20.02 -3.07
N LEU A 369 1.74 -20.88 -2.39
CA LEU A 369 1.94 -21.25 -0.99
C LEU A 369 2.32 -22.72 -0.89
N TYR A 370 3.42 -23.01 -0.23
CA TYR A 370 3.93 -24.36 0.04
C TYR A 370 4.16 -24.57 1.54
N GLY A 371 3.94 -25.76 2.05
CA GLY A 371 4.04 -26.09 3.47
C GLY A 371 2.87 -25.57 4.32
N VAL A 372 1.71 -25.27 3.70
CA VAL A 372 0.55 -24.63 4.35
C VAL A 372 -0.68 -25.54 4.40
N LYS A 373 -0.48 -26.81 4.69
CA LYS A 373 -1.56 -27.82 4.82
C LYS A 373 -2.64 -27.43 5.81
#